data_845b9c9cd5257b8ec1c7e5931a85120c
#
_entry.id   845b9c9cd5257b8ec1c7e5931a85120c
#
_cell.length_a   1.000
_cell.length_b   1.000
_cell.length_c   1.000
_cell.angle_alpha   90.00
_cell.angle_beta   90.00
_cell.angle_gamma   90.00
#
_symmetry.space_group_name_H-M   'P 1'
#
loop_
_entity.id
_entity.type
_entity.pdbx_description
1 polymer ?
#
loop_
_entity_poly.entity_id
_entity_poly.type
_entity_poly.pdbx_seq_one_letter_code
_entity_poly.pdbx_strand_id
1 'polypeptide(L)'
;MSSVEFRKDLFADERRDDLNEIGKPKLRQDIEGHVTGRTAYYDDHLFEGLLHMRCVRSPHHHARIRHVDTSAAERMPGVRRIVRPADVPHNINTLLSLIGFGRDDEPMLAETRVAYRGEPILAIVAETEAQARRACDAVKVEWEVLPHVLDVEEALKPDAPVVNEEYPNNCFDYTPYDHVKLRFGDVQAGFAAADRIVEAEYQMSPIEQAPIETCGAIAAPETADRFVCHTGTQALFFSLGTTAKLLDMASSRLHFVGGTVGGGFGGKVDSITEPMAVLGAMLTGRPVKFQWDRAEEMQVGAPRGAERWVIRDGVMHDGRIVARQLTGYFDSGAYTRLSSYAGTKCAGHLPGPYTIPNVAANVFCVFTNRTPSTAMRGFGITGVDFAIEVHMDRVAEAVGVDPIHLRILNSYRDGDMKAHRREAKNCALVECCQVAAEKAGWPLSAEDRTASSLTGSSVERAAIPETALDDEGKLGERRAGRVRETAPSGRVTRRLPAGTRGAGHAAVPVQRPDMQIAPERVGHALPEAGGTAPPPAASVPARAPGAAPPRPPGEAERPAAAPPTVAAAPPSPRAAPPASPPPQSVPPESREAEPAPPYQPDRPFQQGVRRPGVSRFLSGSRRR
;
A
#
# COMPACT_ATOMS: atom_id res chain seq x y z
N MET A 1 3.62 -31.76 -29.13
CA MET A 1 3.64 -30.57 -28.26
C MET A 1 3.45 -29.37 -29.16
N SER A 2 2.23 -28.81 -29.21
CA SER A 2 2.01 -27.54 -29.87
C SER A 2 2.66 -26.46 -29.00
N SER A 3 3.80 -25.94 -29.42
CA SER A 3 4.38 -24.78 -28.76
C SER A 3 3.43 -23.61 -28.96
N VAL A 4 2.77 -23.18 -27.90
CA VAL A 4 2.09 -21.89 -27.91
C VAL A 4 3.17 -20.85 -28.20
N GLU A 5 3.07 -20.20 -29.34
CA GLU A 5 4.03 -19.20 -29.75
C GLU A 5 3.76 -17.92 -28.97
N PHE A 6 4.55 -17.68 -27.92
CA PHE A 6 4.45 -16.46 -27.14
C PHE A 6 4.89 -15.26 -27.97
N ARG A 7 4.12 -14.20 -27.94
CA ARG A 7 4.55 -12.90 -28.47
C ARG A 7 5.82 -12.46 -27.72
N LYS A 8 6.89 -12.25 -28.45
CA LYS A 8 8.19 -11.87 -27.88
C LYS A 8 8.36 -10.37 -27.70
N ASP A 9 7.50 -9.58 -28.29
CA ASP A 9 7.58 -8.12 -28.32
C ASP A 9 6.31 -7.51 -27.70
N LEU A 10 6.49 -6.82 -26.61
CA LEU A 10 5.44 -6.06 -25.95
C LEU A 10 5.07 -4.77 -26.71
N PHE A 11 5.95 -4.31 -27.61
CA PHE A 11 5.83 -3.09 -28.40
C PHE A 11 6.22 -3.39 -29.84
N ALA A 12 5.37 -4.14 -30.55
CA ALA A 12 5.67 -4.62 -31.91
C ALA A 12 6.12 -3.51 -32.88
N ASP A 13 5.51 -2.32 -32.74
CA ASP A 13 5.82 -1.16 -33.58
C ASP A 13 7.09 -0.40 -33.15
N GLU A 14 7.63 -0.72 -31.96
CA GLU A 14 8.76 -0.03 -31.35
C GLU A 14 9.96 -0.96 -31.12
N ARG A 15 9.91 -2.17 -31.65
CA ARG A 15 11.00 -3.13 -31.45
C ARG A 15 12.32 -2.61 -32.02
N ARG A 16 13.31 -2.54 -31.14
CA ARG A 16 14.67 -2.08 -31.43
C ARG A 16 15.66 -3.19 -31.11
N ASP A 17 16.02 -3.99 -32.13
CA ASP A 17 17.02 -5.06 -31.98
C ASP A 17 18.44 -4.52 -31.79
N ASP A 18 18.64 -3.26 -32.16
CA ASP A 18 19.91 -2.53 -32.05
C ASP A 18 20.21 -2.01 -30.64
N LEU A 19 19.30 -2.15 -29.68
CA LEU A 19 19.54 -1.71 -28.33
C LEU A 19 20.49 -2.65 -27.58
N ASN A 20 21.50 -2.08 -26.91
CA ASN A 20 22.54 -2.86 -26.22
C ASN A 20 22.09 -3.40 -24.85
N GLU A 21 21.22 -2.66 -24.15
CA GLU A 21 20.86 -2.92 -22.75
C GLU A 21 19.38 -3.21 -22.57
N ILE A 22 18.50 -2.42 -23.20
CA ILE A 22 17.04 -2.55 -23.04
C ILE A 22 16.55 -3.85 -23.67
N GLY A 23 15.70 -4.58 -22.95
CA GLY A 23 15.15 -5.86 -23.39
C GLY A 23 16.10 -7.05 -23.28
N LYS A 24 17.28 -6.87 -22.68
CA LYS A 24 18.27 -7.94 -22.47
C LYS A 24 18.39 -8.30 -20.98
N PRO A 25 18.56 -9.59 -20.64
CA PRO A 25 18.79 -10.00 -19.27
C PRO A 25 20.12 -9.44 -18.77
N LYS A 26 20.07 -8.68 -17.65
CA LYS A 26 21.25 -8.13 -16.98
C LYS A 26 21.19 -8.47 -15.50
N LEU A 27 22.34 -8.72 -14.91
CA LEU A 27 22.44 -8.87 -13.47
C LEU A 27 22.22 -7.51 -12.80
N ARG A 28 21.53 -7.52 -11.68
CA ARG A 28 21.44 -6.33 -10.82
C ARG A 28 22.83 -5.95 -10.32
N GLN A 29 23.13 -4.67 -10.27
CA GLN A 29 24.44 -4.16 -9.84
C GLN A 29 24.77 -4.50 -8.37
N ASP A 30 23.73 -4.61 -7.52
CA ASP A 30 23.82 -4.87 -6.08
C ASP A 30 23.65 -6.35 -5.71
N ILE A 31 23.43 -7.26 -6.69
CA ILE A 31 23.08 -8.66 -6.41
C ILE A 31 24.16 -9.41 -5.61
N GLU A 32 25.43 -9.11 -5.88
CA GLU A 32 26.54 -9.78 -5.19
C GLU A 32 26.50 -9.55 -3.68
N GLY A 33 26.24 -8.30 -3.25
CA GLY A 33 26.08 -7.96 -1.84
C GLY A 33 24.96 -8.76 -1.18
N HIS A 34 23.81 -8.90 -1.87
CA HIS A 34 22.65 -9.64 -1.36
C HIS A 34 22.95 -11.13 -1.17
N VAL A 35 23.53 -11.78 -2.18
CA VAL A 35 23.78 -13.25 -2.12
C VAL A 35 24.97 -13.62 -1.24
N THR A 36 25.84 -12.67 -0.89
CA THR A 36 27.01 -12.90 -0.03
C THR A 36 26.84 -12.35 1.39
N GLY A 37 25.69 -11.73 1.71
CA GLY A 37 25.42 -11.14 3.03
C GLY A 37 26.20 -9.86 3.33
N ARG A 38 26.76 -9.19 2.31
CA ARG A 38 27.53 -7.94 2.46
C ARG A 38 26.68 -6.66 2.29
N THR A 39 25.42 -6.81 1.89
CA THR A 39 24.51 -5.68 1.76
C THR A 39 24.23 -5.06 3.11
N ALA A 40 24.43 -3.75 3.24
CA ALA A 40 24.08 -2.99 4.43
C ALA A 40 22.65 -2.44 4.31
N TYR A 41 21.88 -2.57 5.38
CA TYR A 41 20.56 -1.99 5.56
C TYR A 41 20.65 -0.77 6.49
N TYR A 42 19.58 0.03 6.59
CA TYR A 42 19.64 1.26 7.41
C TYR A 42 20.03 0.97 8.87
N ASP A 43 19.64 -0.19 9.40
CA ASP A 43 19.89 -0.61 10.78
C ASP A 43 21.35 -1.06 11.04
N ASP A 44 22.11 -1.36 9.99
CA ASP A 44 23.51 -1.74 10.07
C ASP A 44 24.46 -0.53 10.27
N HIS A 45 23.94 0.70 10.10
CA HIS A 45 24.73 1.91 10.27
C HIS A 45 24.92 2.24 11.76
N LEU A 46 26.18 2.39 12.15
CA LEU A 46 26.57 2.70 13.53
C LEU A 46 26.94 4.18 13.64
N PHE A 47 26.42 4.84 14.65
CA PHE A 47 26.73 6.24 14.97
C PHE A 47 27.21 6.34 16.42
N GLU A 48 28.30 7.09 16.65
CA GLU A 48 28.76 7.37 17.99
C GLU A 48 27.71 8.18 18.75
N GLY A 49 27.44 7.78 19.99
CA GLY A 49 26.45 8.46 20.82
C GLY A 49 24.99 8.28 20.37
N LEU A 50 24.68 7.21 19.61
CA LEU A 50 23.33 6.90 19.13
C LEU A 50 22.34 6.81 20.29
N LEU A 51 21.22 7.54 20.15
CA LEU A 51 20.05 7.48 21.01
C LEU A 51 18.93 6.67 20.35
N HIS A 52 18.05 6.16 21.17
CA HIS A 52 16.91 5.35 20.73
C HIS A 52 15.59 6.02 21.08
N MET A 53 14.66 6.01 20.15
CA MET A 53 13.33 6.58 20.30
C MET A 53 12.26 5.50 20.32
N ARG A 54 11.24 5.66 21.18
CA ARG A 54 10.03 4.86 21.24
C ARG A 54 8.82 5.76 21.48
N CYS A 55 7.63 5.33 21.01
CA CYS A 55 6.39 6.10 21.16
C CYS A 55 5.49 5.53 22.26
N VAL A 56 4.83 6.40 22.98
CA VAL A 56 3.62 6.08 23.75
C VAL A 56 2.44 6.11 22.79
N ARG A 57 1.66 5.02 22.78
CA ARG A 57 0.60 4.80 21.82
C ARG A 57 -0.74 4.58 22.49
N SER A 58 -1.82 4.96 21.79
CA SER A 58 -3.18 4.73 22.25
C SER A 58 -3.52 3.23 22.33
N PRO A 59 -4.11 2.77 23.45
CA PRO A 59 -4.72 1.44 23.54
C PRO A 59 -6.15 1.40 22.96
N HIS A 60 -6.73 2.57 22.63
CA HIS A 60 -8.12 2.73 22.21
C HIS A 60 -8.22 3.05 20.72
N HIS A 61 -9.31 2.60 20.10
CA HIS A 61 -9.63 2.93 18.70
C HIS A 61 -10.09 4.38 18.52
N HIS A 62 -10.73 4.96 19.55
CA HIS A 62 -11.18 6.34 19.55
C HIS A 62 -11.29 6.83 20.99
N ALA A 63 -10.54 7.86 21.33
CA ALA A 63 -10.56 8.45 22.66
C ALA A 63 -10.08 9.89 22.66
N ARG A 64 -10.54 10.71 23.61
CA ARG A 64 -9.93 11.99 23.94
C ARG A 64 -8.81 11.80 24.95
N ILE A 65 -7.72 12.54 24.75
CA ILE A 65 -6.60 12.62 25.68
C ILE A 65 -6.96 13.69 26.72
N ARG A 66 -7.26 13.30 27.95
CA ARG A 66 -7.63 14.23 29.02
C ARG A 66 -6.43 14.76 29.76
N HIS A 67 -5.46 13.91 30.04
CA HIS A 67 -4.22 14.27 30.72
C HIS A 67 -3.11 13.29 30.39
N VAL A 68 -1.87 13.79 30.32
CA VAL A 68 -0.66 12.97 30.11
C VAL A 68 0.37 13.35 31.19
N ASP A 69 0.63 12.41 32.11
CA ASP A 69 1.65 12.55 33.15
C ASP A 69 2.95 11.85 32.73
N THR A 70 3.98 12.63 32.41
CA THR A 70 5.31 12.17 32.01
C THR A 70 6.30 12.20 33.17
N SER A 71 5.91 12.67 34.35
CA SER A 71 6.81 12.99 35.47
C SER A 71 7.68 11.81 35.93
N ALA A 72 7.14 10.57 35.87
CA ALA A 72 7.88 9.37 36.19
C ALA A 72 8.94 9.08 35.13
N ALA A 73 8.59 9.16 33.84
CA ALA A 73 9.48 8.92 32.72
C ALA A 73 10.64 9.93 32.67
N GLU A 74 10.38 11.22 32.95
CA GLU A 74 11.39 12.29 32.95
C GLU A 74 12.51 12.04 33.97
N ARG A 75 12.18 11.39 35.10
CA ARG A 75 13.17 11.09 36.15
C ARG A 75 13.94 9.80 35.92
N MET A 76 13.60 9.02 34.90
CA MET A 76 14.26 7.72 34.64
C MET A 76 15.69 7.92 34.12
N PRO A 77 16.66 7.16 34.63
CA PRO A 77 18.02 7.22 34.14
C PRO A 77 18.10 6.89 32.65
N GLY A 78 18.86 7.70 31.91
CA GLY A 78 19.08 7.51 30.47
C GLY A 78 18.05 8.16 29.57
N VAL A 79 16.92 8.65 30.09
CA VAL A 79 15.98 9.49 29.31
C VAL A 79 16.61 10.83 28.99
N ARG A 80 16.58 11.23 27.73
CA ARG A 80 17.21 12.46 27.22
C ARG A 80 16.19 13.51 26.79
N ARG A 81 15.09 13.08 26.19
CA ARG A 81 14.05 13.98 25.72
C ARG A 81 12.69 13.26 25.70
N ILE A 82 11.65 13.98 26.07
CA ILE A 82 10.27 13.62 25.76
C ILE A 82 9.81 14.55 24.64
N VAL A 83 9.43 13.97 23.51
CA VAL A 83 8.94 14.68 22.33
C VAL A 83 7.42 14.72 22.39
N ARG A 84 6.86 15.91 22.39
CA ARG A 84 5.42 16.17 22.51
C ARG A 84 4.86 16.72 21.18
N PRO A 85 3.55 16.74 20.98
CA PRO A 85 2.94 17.38 19.81
C PRO A 85 3.42 18.81 19.58
N ALA A 86 3.60 19.59 20.66
CA ALA A 86 4.07 20.98 20.60
C ALA A 86 5.55 21.13 20.12
N ASP A 87 6.33 20.05 20.13
CA ASP A 87 7.71 20.04 19.59
C ASP A 87 7.72 19.89 18.07
N VAL A 88 6.59 19.51 17.43
CA VAL A 88 6.47 19.33 15.98
C VAL A 88 6.01 20.65 15.36
N PRO A 89 6.82 21.34 14.56
CA PRO A 89 6.48 22.64 14.02
C PRO A 89 5.19 22.68 13.20
N HIS A 90 4.93 21.64 12.42
CA HIS A 90 3.71 21.47 11.61
C HIS A 90 3.15 20.06 11.78
N ASN A 91 2.39 19.85 12.86
CA ASN A 91 1.99 18.52 13.36
C ASN A 91 0.88 17.83 12.55
N ILE A 92 0.58 18.25 11.34
CA ILE A 92 -0.44 17.63 10.48
C ILE A 92 0.12 17.41 9.07
N ASN A 93 -0.08 16.21 8.54
CA ASN A 93 0.36 15.87 7.20
C ASN A 93 -0.52 14.81 6.55
N THR A 94 -0.55 14.84 5.22
CA THR A 94 -0.92 13.72 4.36
C THR A 94 0.07 13.68 3.20
N LEU A 95 0.64 12.52 2.93
CA LEU A 95 1.63 12.36 1.87
C LEU A 95 1.10 12.86 0.51
N LEU A 96 -0.14 12.54 0.18
CA LEU A 96 -0.77 12.90 -1.08
C LEU A 96 -1.01 14.40 -1.24
N SER A 97 -1.08 15.18 -0.16
CA SER A 97 -1.22 16.63 -0.23
C SER A 97 -0.01 17.31 -0.88
N LEU A 98 1.18 16.66 -0.84
CA LEU A 98 2.38 17.13 -1.54
C LEU A 98 2.19 17.21 -3.07
N ILE A 99 1.25 16.43 -3.61
CA ILE A 99 0.90 16.42 -5.03
C ILE A 99 -0.49 17.02 -5.30
N GLY A 100 -1.07 17.71 -4.32
CA GLY A 100 -2.37 18.35 -4.44
C GLY A 100 -3.56 17.38 -4.42
N PHE A 101 -3.41 16.17 -3.87
CA PHE A 101 -4.48 15.18 -3.77
C PHE A 101 -4.83 14.95 -2.29
N GLY A 102 -6.07 15.22 -1.91
CA GLY A 102 -6.54 15.13 -0.52
C GLY A 102 -6.14 16.32 0.33
N ARG A 103 -6.52 16.26 1.61
CA ARG A 103 -6.25 17.28 2.63
C ARG A 103 -5.27 16.75 3.65
N ASP A 104 -4.56 17.63 4.33
CA ASP A 104 -3.76 17.24 5.49
C ASP A 104 -4.70 16.88 6.64
N ASP A 105 -4.60 15.66 7.14
CA ASP A 105 -5.53 15.12 8.11
C ASP A 105 -4.89 14.27 9.22
N GLU A 106 -3.67 13.75 9.03
CA GLU A 106 -3.01 12.87 10.00
C GLU A 106 -2.00 13.64 10.86
N PRO A 107 -2.18 13.70 12.21
CA PRO A 107 -1.17 14.26 13.09
C PRO A 107 0.04 13.31 13.19
N MET A 108 1.25 13.86 13.22
CA MET A 108 2.47 13.10 13.52
C MET A 108 2.45 12.56 14.96
N LEU A 109 1.94 13.36 15.91
CA LEU A 109 1.65 12.99 17.30
C LEU A 109 0.27 13.53 17.66
N ALA A 110 -0.64 12.66 18.08
CA ALA A 110 -1.98 13.06 18.47
C ALA A 110 -1.96 13.92 19.74
N GLU A 111 -2.65 15.06 19.73
CA GLU A 111 -2.63 16.03 20.83
C GLU A 111 -3.86 15.96 21.73
N THR A 112 -5.04 15.96 21.14
CA THR A 112 -6.31 16.05 21.88
C THR A 112 -7.17 14.80 21.78
N ARG A 113 -7.03 14.07 20.67
CA ARG A 113 -7.85 12.90 20.33
C ARG A 113 -7.04 11.88 19.55
N VAL A 114 -7.31 10.62 19.78
CA VAL A 114 -6.80 9.51 18.96
C VAL A 114 -7.95 8.91 18.17
N ALA A 115 -7.67 8.52 16.93
CA ALA A 115 -8.65 8.01 15.97
C ALA A 115 -8.45 6.52 15.64
N TYR A 116 -7.31 5.92 16.02
CA TYR A 116 -7.08 4.48 15.87
C TYR A 116 -6.21 3.92 17.00
N ARG A 117 -6.32 2.62 17.23
CA ARG A 117 -5.50 1.92 18.22
C ARG A 117 -4.05 1.83 17.72
N GLY A 118 -3.12 2.32 18.54
CA GLY A 118 -1.70 2.39 18.20
C GLY A 118 -1.23 3.78 17.75
N GLU A 119 -2.13 4.74 17.64
CA GLU A 119 -1.79 6.12 17.29
C GLU A 119 -0.79 6.72 18.29
N PRO A 120 0.33 7.31 17.86
CA PRO A 120 1.34 7.87 18.74
C PRO A 120 0.88 9.21 19.33
N ILE A 121 1.09 9.39 20.66
CA ILE A 121 0.73 10.63 21.37
C ILE A 121 1.96 11.43 21.82
N LEU A 122 3.06 10.75 22.09
CA LEU A 122 4.38 11.34 22.35
C LEU A 122 5.46 10.30 22.10
N ALA A 123 6.72 10.76 22.01
CA ALA A 123 7.87 9.87 21.92
C ALA A 123 8.90 10.15 23.02
N ILE A 124 9.68 9.13 23.38
CA ILE A 124 10.75 9.23 24.37
C ILE A 124 12.06 8.83 23.74
N VAL A 125 13.05 9.69 23.87
CA VAL A 125 14.43 9.48 23.42
C VAL A 125 15.29 9.14 24.63
N ALA A 126 16.01 8.02 24.59
CA ALA A 126 16.88 7.56 25.67
C ALA A 126 18.20 6.97 25.15
N GLU A 127 19.15 6.72 26.05
CA GLU A 127 20.47 6.15 25.72
C GLU A 127 20.38 4.73 25.13
N THR A 128 19.39 3.96 25.52
CA THR A 128 19.15 2.62 24.99
C THR A 128 17.67 2.41 24.69
N GLU A 129 17.39 1.50 23.75
CA GLU A 129 16.02 1.13 23.41
C GLU A 129 15.24 0.63 24.64
N ALA A 130 15.87 -0.21 25.47
CA ALA A 130 15.25 -0.72 26.68
C ALA A 130 14.88 0.39 27.68
N GLN A 131 15.68 1.45 27.78
CA GLN A 131 15.35 2.62 28.60
C GLN A 131 14.19 3.40 28.01
N ALA A 132 14.19 3.65 26.69
CA ALA A 132 13.09 4.32 26.00
C ALA A 132 11.76 3.57 26.20
N ARG A 133 11.77 2.24 26.04
CA ARG A 133 10.59 1.39 26.23
C ARG A 133 10.06 1.46 27.67
N ARG A 134 10.91 1.25 28.67
CA ARG A 134 10.50 1.36 30.07
C ARG A 134 9.98 2.76 30.44
N ALA A 135 10.54 3.78 29.85
CA ALA A 135 10.07 5.15 30.07
C ALA A 135 8.69 5.37 29.42
N CYS A 136 8.42 4.80 28.24
CA CYS A 136 7.07 4.80 27.66
C CYS A 136 6.04 4.11 28.59
N ASP A 137 6.40 2.97 29.16
CA ASP A 137 5.55 2.22 30.08
C ASP A 137 5.25 2.98 31.39
N ALA A 138 6.12 3.94 31.78
CA ALA A 138 5.97 4.75 32.97
C ALA A 138 5.06 5.98 32.76
N VAL A 139 4.73 6.33 31.53
CA VAL A 139 3.81 7.43 31.21
C VAL A 139 2.37 7.02 31.55
N LYS A 140 1.67 7.89 32.24
CA LYS A 140 0.25 7.69 32.55
C LYS A 140 -0.60 8.61 31.71
N VAL A 141 -1.64 8.04 31.09
CA VAL A 141 -2.56 8.79 30.23
C VAL A 141 -3.99 8.58 30.74
N GLU A 142 -4.71 9.67 30.91
CA GLU A 142 -6.14 9.65 31.22
C GLU A 142 -6.94 9.75 29.93
N TRP A 143 -7.74 8.73 29.67
CA TRP A 143 -8.53 8.61 28.45
C TRP A 143 -10.02 8.78 28.72
N GLU A 144 -10.69 9.49 27.83
CA GLU A 144 -12.14 9.42 27.66
C GLU A 144 -12.43 8.64 26.38
N VAL A 145 -12.85 7.38 26.55
CA VAL A 145 -13.16 6.51 25.42
C VAL A 145 -14.42 6.99 24.70
N LEU A 146 -14.33 7.08 23.38
CA LEU A 146 -15.41 7.55 22.51
C LEU A 146 -15.99 6.38 21.69
N PRO A 147 -17.25 6.52 21.20
CA PRO A 147 -17.80 5.61 20.21
C PRO A 147 -16.89 5.52 18.98
N HIS A 148 -16.73 4.32 18.43
CA HIS A 148 -15.89 4.06 17.27
C HIS A 148 -16.59 3.12 16.30
N VAL A 149 -16.12 3.11 15.06
CA VAL A 149 -16.63 2.26 13.97
C VAL A 149 -15.46 1.60 13.23
N LEU A 150 -15.57 0.29 13.02
CA LEU A 150 -14.52 -0.53 12.38
C LEU A 150 -14.99 -1.20 11.08
N ASP A 151 -16.24 -0.98 10.69
CA ASP A 151 -16.84 -1.54 9.50
C ASP A 151 -17.24 -0.43 8.52
N VAL A 152 -16.96 -0.61 7.24
CA VAL A 152 -17.18 0.42 6.22
C VAL A 152 -18.67 0.73 5.99
N GLU A 153 -19.58 -0.25 6.14
CA GLU A 153 -21.00 0.01 5.99
C GLU A 153 -21.57 0.73 7.20
N GLU A 154 -21.13 0.32 8.40
CA GLU A 154 -21.51 0.99 9.62
C GLU A 154 -21.01 2.45 9.63
N ALA A 155 -19.79 2.70 9.09
CA ALA A 155 -19.21 4.03 9.00
C ALA A 155 -19.99 4.99 8.06
N LEU A 156 -20.69 4.44 7.06
CA LEU A 156 -21.49 5.21 6.12
C LEU A 156 -22.92 5.48 6.61
N LYS A 157 -23.33 4.96 7.76
CA LYS A 157 -24.66 5.24 8.32
C LYS A 157 -24.77 6.71 8.76
N PRO A 158 -25.97 7.30 8.69
CA PRO A 158 -26.17 8.71 9.05
C PRO A 158 -25.81 9.08 10.49
N ASP A 159 -25.90 8.14 11.42
CA ASP A 159 -25.63 8.26 12.85
C ASP A 159 -24.25 7.72 13.26
N ALA A 160 -23.44 7.31 12.31
CA ALA A 160 -22.09 6.82 12.59
C ALA A 160 -21.21 7.90 13.24
N PRO A 161 -20.31 7.52 14.16
CA PRO A 161 -19.31 8.44 14.67
C PRO A 161 -18.47 9.04 13.54
N VAL A 162 -18.16 10.34 13.64
CA VAL A 162 -17.21 10.98 12.72
C VAL A 162 -15.80 10.50 13.06
N VAL A 163 -15.17 9.81 12.13
CA VAL A 163 -13.81 9.27 12.29
C VAL A 163 -12.78 10.34 11.99
N ASN A 164 -12.92 11.00 10.84
CA ASN A 164 -12.02 12.03 10.34
C ASN A 164 -12.77 13.36 10.17
N GLU A 165 -12.36 14.39 10.91
CA GLU A 165 -13.06 15.68 10.92
C GLU A 165 -12.99 16.41 9.59
N GLU A 166 -11.93 16.17 8.79
CA GLU A 166 -11.82 16.71 7.44
C GLU A 166 -12.82 16.09 6.45
N TYR A 167 -13.36 14.90 6.80
CA TYR A 167 -14.31 14.14 6.01
C TYR A 167 -15.52 13.70 6.85
N PRO A 168 -16.41 14.62 7.22
CA PRO A 168 -17.46 14.37 8.22
C PRO A 168 -18.50 13.31 7.82
N ASN A 169 -18.49 12.89 6.55
CA ASN A 169 -19.33 11.79 6.05
C ASN A 169 -18.62 10.43 6.11
N ASN A 170 -17.42 10.35 6.73
CA ASN A 170 -16.57 9.18 6.72
C ASN A 170 -16.27 8.65 5.30
N CYS A 171 -16.27 9.51 4.29
CA CYS A 171 -15.98 9.14 2.91
C CYS A 171 -15.08 10.18 2.27
N PHE A 172 -14.06 9.73 1.54
CA PHE A 172 -13.13 10.61 0.83
C PHE A 172 -13.83 11.36 -0.28
N ASP A 173 -13.53 12.64 -0.40
CA ASP A 173 -14.10 13.54 -1.41
C ASP A 173 -13.23 13.53 -2.68
N TYR A 174 -13.72 12.88 -3.74
CA TYR A 174 -13.10 12.87 -5.06
C TYR A 174 -13.53 14.04 -5.95
N THR A 175 -14.16 15.03 -5.41
CA THR A 175 -14.72 16.21 -6.08
C THR A 175 -14.87 16.09 -7.59
N PRO A 176 -16.11 16.15 -8.14
CA PRO A 176 -17.34 16.56 -7.44
C PRO A 176 -18.15 15.43 -6.79
N TYR A 177 -17.59 14.23 -6.69
CA TYR A 177 -18.26 13.04 -6.16
C TYR A 177 -17.61 12.56 -4.86
N ASP A 178 -18.31 11.77 -4.09
CA ASP A 178 -17.83 11.03 -2.93
C ASP A 178 -17.25 9.63 -3.31
N HIS A 179 -17.11 9.34 -4.60
CA HIS A 179 -16.58 8.09 -5.12
C HIS A 179 -15.94 8.27 -6.50
N VAL A 180 -15.08 7.32 -6.87
CA VAL A 180 -14.55 7.20 -8.23
C VAL A 180 -15.58 6.50 -9.11
N LYS A 181 -15.87 7.06 -10.28
CA LYS A 181 -16.87 6.54 -11.22
C LYS A 181 -16.21 5.99 -12.48
N LEU A 182 -16.71 4.85 -12.96
CA LEU A 182 -16.44 4.34 -14.30
C LEU A 182 -17.79 4.07 -14.99
N ARG A 183 -17.96 4.59 -16.19
CA ARG A 183 -19.17 4.40 -17.03
C ARG A 183 -18.75 4.09 -18.46
N PHE A 184 -19.27 3.00 -19.01
CA PHE A 184 -18.99 2.55 -20.37
C PHE A 184 -20.22 1.83 -20.92
N GLY A 185 -20.71 2.19 -22.10
CA GLY A 185 -21.95 1.65 -22.65
C GLY A 185 -23.20 2.00 -21.83
N ASP A 186 -24.25 1.20 -21.97
CA ASP A 186 -25.52 1.32 -21.23
C ASP A 186 -25.75 0.04 -20.41
N VAL A 187 -25.41 0.11 -19.13
CA VAL A 187 -25.51 -1.06 -18.23
C VAL A 187 -26.96 -1.54 -18.05
N GLN A 188 -27.95 -0.63 -18.11
CA GLN A 188 -29.36 -1.01 -17.97
C GLN A 188 -29.88 -1.75 -19.21
N ALA A 189 -29.52 -1.26 -20.39
CA ALA A 189 -29.82 -1.97 -21.64
C ALA A 189 -29.12 -3.35 -21.67
N GLY A 190 -27.87 -3.42 -21.20
CA GLY A 190 -27.15 -4.67 -21.11
C GLY A 190 -27.81 -5.67 -20.16
N PHE A 191 -28.28 -5.23 -18.99
CA PHE A 191 -29.03 -6.10 -18.07
C PHE A 191 -30.37 -6.54 -18.63
N ALA A 192 -31.06 -5.66 -19.39
CA ALA A 192 -32.33 -6.02 -20.01
C ALA A 192 -32.18 -7.06 -21.15
N ALA A 193 -31.01 -7.08 -21.81
CA ALA A 193 -30.69 -8.03 -22.87
C ALA A 193 -30.14 -9.37 -22.35
N ALA A 194 -29.73 -9.44 -21.07
CA ALA A 194 -29.12 -10.62 -20.50
C ALA A 194 -30.13 -11.75 -20.25
N ASP A 195 -29.72 -12.99 -20.51
CA ASP A 195 -30.52 -14.18 -20.21
C ASP A 195 -30.55 -14.50 -18.70
N ARG A 196 -29.46 -14.12 -18.00
CA ARG A 196 -29.32 -14.39 -16.58
C ARG A 196 -28.58 -13.24 -15.88
N ILE A 197 -29.00 -12.97 -14.65
CA ILE A 197 -28.29 -12.05 -13.74
C ILE A 197 -27.59 -12.87 -12.66
N VAL A 198 -26.29 -12.64 -12.48
CA VAL A 198 -25.49 -13.23 -11.40
C VAL A 198 -25.00 -12.09 -10.52
N GLU A 199 -25.33 -12.15 -9.23
CA GLU A 199 -24.92 -11.14 -8.24
C GLU A 199 -24.30 -11.81 -7.03
N ALA A 200 -23.19 -11.25 -6.55
CA ALA A 200 -22.52 -11.73 -5.35
C ALA A 200 -21.70 -10.66 -4.68
N GLU A 201 -21.43 -10.90 -3.40
CA GLU A 201 -20.60 -10.07 -2.55
C GLU A 201 -19.30 -10.78 -2.18
N TYR A 202 -18.20 -10.00 -2.09
CA TYR A 202 -16.87 -10.47 -1.76
C TYR A 202 -16.23 -9.54 -0.73
N GLN A 203 -15.52 -10.14 0.23
CA GLN A 203 -14.83 -9.39 1.27
C GLN A 203 -13.38 -9.84 1.34
N MET A 204 -12.49 -8.89 1.53
CA MET A 204 -11.08 -9.11 1.80
C MET A 204 -10.70 -8.40 3.11
N SER A 205 -10.07 -9.14 4.02
CA SER A 205 -9.54 -8.59 5.26
C SER A 205 -8.36 -7.63 5.01
N PRO A 206 -8.10 -6.68 5.92
CA PRO A 206 -6.87 -5.89 5.85
C PRO A 206 -5.66 -6.80 5.97
N ILE A 207 -4.59 -6.46 5.26
CA ILE A 207 -3.36 -7.27 5.20
C ILE A 207 -2.17 -6.35 5.43
N GLU A 208 -1.40 -6.63 6.48
CA GLU A 208 -0.13 -5.98 6.72
C GLU A 208 0.96 -6.68 5.88
N GLN A 209 1.93 -5.89 5.35
CA GLN A 209 2.95 -6.36 4.42
C GLN A 209 4.00 -7.26 5.08
N ALA A 210 4.21 -7.12 6.38
CA ALA A 210 5.14 -7.88 7.22
C ALA A 210 6.56 -8.01 6.61
N PRO A 211 7.21 -6.92 6.17
CA PRO A 211 8.56 -6.99 5.64
C PRO A 211 9.53 -7.52 6.69
N ILE A 212 10.57 -8.25 6.29
CA ILE A 212 11.55 -8.79 7.25
C ILE A 212 12.24 -7.65 8.01
N GLU A 213 12.70 -6.63 7.32
CA GLU A 213 13.15 -5.37 7.91
C GLU A 213 11.94 -4.53 8.28
N THR A 214 11.77 -4.20 9.57
CA THR A 214 10.71 -3.30 10.03
C THR A 214 10.94 -1.87 9.58
N CYS A 215 9.89 -1.02 9.62
CA CYS A 215 10.03 0.40 9.35
C CYS A 215 10.94 1.06 10.37
N GLY A 216 11.82 1.94 9.90
CA GLY A 216 12.73 2.69 10.75
C GLY A 216 13.62 3.65 9.99
N ALA A 217 14.23 4.56 10.76
CA ALA A 217 15.22 5.50 10.28
C ALA A 217 16.24 5.85 11.37
N ILE A 218 17.43 6.24 10.95
CA ILE A 218 18.47 6.83 11.81
C ILE A 218 18.77 8.21 11.29
N ALA A 219 18.57 9.24 12.11
CA ALA A 219 18.93 10.60 11.75
C ALA A 219 20.04 11.12 12.65
N ALA A 220 20.97 11.89 12.07
CA ALA A 220 22.09 12.46 12.79
C ALA A 220 22.34 13.92 12.35
N PRO A 221 22.80 14.81 13.24
CA PRO A 221 23.34 16.11 12.83
C PRO A 221 24.54 15.91 11.90
N GLU A 222 24.54 16.57 10.73
CA GLU A 222 25.70 16.62 9.83
C GLU A 222 26.50 17.92 10.03
N THR A 223 25.76 19.02 10.19
CA THR A 223 26.28 20.33 10.62
C THR A 223 25.28 20.92 11.61
N ALA A 224 25.51 22.15 12.08
CA ALA A 224 24.65 22.80 13.07
C ALA A 224 23.15 22.89 12.65
N ASP A 225 22.89 22.91 11.35
CA ASP A 225 21.55 23.11 10.80
C ASP A 225 21.17 22.11 9.70
N ARG A 226 21.99 21.08 9.47
CA ARG A 226 21.75 20.02 8.49
C ARG A 226 21.74 18.66 9.16
N PHE A 227 20.90 17.77 8.62
CA PHE A 227 20.71 16.43 9.16
C PHE A 227 20.81 15.39 8.04
N VAL A 228 21.55 14.31 8.31
CA VAL A 228 21.51 13.10 7.48
C VAL A 228 20.48 12.14 8.06
N CYS A 229 19.71 11.49 7.19
CA CYS A 229 18.71 10.48 7.55
C CYS A 229 18.91 9.24 6.70
N HIS A 230 19.33 8.14 7.34
CA HIS A 230 19.40 6.81 6.73
C HIS A 230 18.05 6.10 6.93
N THR A 231 17.44 5.63 5.85
CA THR A 231 16.10 5.05 5.89
C THR A 231 15.91 3.94 4.87
N GLY A 232 15.06 2.96 5.21
CA GLY A 232 14.58 1.91 4.33
C GLY A 232 13.31 2.28 3.53
N THR A 233 13.07 3.57 3.25
CA THR A 233 11.87 4.00 2.52
C THR A 233 11.85 3.53 1.07
N GLN A 234 10.66 3.26 0.53
CA GLN A 234 10.42 3.01 -0.89
C GLN A 234 10.19 4.29 -1.70
N ALA A 235 10.08 5.45 -1.03
CA ALA A 235 9.67 6.72 -1.64
C ALA A 235 10.53 7.91 -1.15
N LEU A 236 11.84 7.84 -1.38
CA LEU A 236 12.84 8.73 -0.81
C LEU A 236 12.47 10.22 -0.90
N PHE A 237 12.01 10.68 -2.07
CA PHE A 237 11.66 12.10 -2.26
C PHE A 237 10.36 12.50 -1.58
N PHE A 238 9.39 11.58 -1.46
CA PHE A 238 8.19 11.82 -0.65
C PHE A 238 8.53 11.89 0.83
N SER A 239 9.36 10.97 1.34
CA SER A 239 9.85 11.01 2.72
C SER A 239 10.61 12.28 3.02
N LEU A 240 11.48 12.75 2.11
CA LEU A 240 12.17 14.03 2.22
C LEU A 240 11.18 15.21 2.27
N GLY A 241 10.22 15.26 1.33
CA GLY A 241 9.24 16.35 1.24
C GLY A 241 8.32 16.41 2.46
N THR A 242 7.81 15.26 2.92
CA THR A 242 6.99 15.15 4.13
C THR A 242 7.76 15.58 5.38
N THR A 243 8.99 15.11 5.53
CA THR A 243 9.85 15.49 6.67
C THR A 243 10.12 16.99 6.68
N ALA A 244 10.46 17.56 5.53
CA ALA A 244 10.69 19.00 5.38
C ALA A 244 9.45 19.82 5.77
N LYS A 245 8.24 19.38 5.35
CA LYS A 245 6.97 20.01 5.67
C LYS A 245 6.65 19.95 7.16
N LEU A 246 6.69 18.75 7.76
CA LEU A 246 6.38 18.54 9.18
C LEU A 246 7.30 19.32 10.11
N LEU A 247 8.58 19.44 9.75
CA LEU A 247 9.61 20.11 10.55
C LEU A 247 9.83 21.57 10.17
N ASP A 248 9.02 22.13 9.27
CA ASP A 248 9.10 23.51 8.77
C ASP A 248 10.54 23.89 8.37
N MET A 249 11.17 23.04 7.56
CA MET A 249 12.56 23.27 7.15
C MET A 249 12.75 23.09 5.64
N ALA A 250 13.72 23.80 5.09
CA ALA A 250 14.09 23.64 3.69
C ALA A 250 14.62 22.21 3.45
N SER A 251 14.16 21.55 2.39
CA SER A 251 14.61 20.20 2.01
C SER A 251 16.13 20.12 1.76
N SER A 252 16.78 21.25 1.39
CA SER A 252 18.24 21.34 1.24
C SER A 252 19.02 21.16 2.55
N ARG A 253 18.34 21.24 3.71
CA ARG A 253 18.94 20.96 5.03
C ARG A 253 18.85 19.49 5.43
N LEU A 254 18.18 18.66 4.62
CA LEU A 254 17.97 17.24 4.84
C LEU A 254 18.75 16.44 3.79
N HIS A 255 19.67 15.61 4.24
CA HIS A 255 20.40 14.67 3.42
C HIS A 255 19.82 13.26 3.63
N PHE A 256 18.88 12.86 2.79
CA PHE A 256 18.27 11.53 2.86
C PHE A 256 19.13 10.52 2.11
N VAL A 257 19.57 9.50 2.83
CA VAL A 257 20.32 8.37 2.29
C VAL A 257 19.39 7.16 2.20
N GLY A 258 18.92 6.87 0.99
CA GLY A 258 18.17 5.66 0.69
C GLY A 258 19.14 4.52 0.45
N GLY A 259 19.10 3.52 1.29
CA GLY A 259 19.87 2.29 1.14
C GLY A 259 19.05 1.18 0.49
N THR A 260 19.53 -0.05 0.67
CA THR A 260 18.74 -1.24 0.36
C THR A 260 17.54 -1.33 1.30
N VAL A 261 16.39 -1.67 0.75
CA VAL A 261 15.15 -1.87 1.49
C VAL A 261 14.95 -3.35 1.75
N GLY A 262 14.89 -3.77 3.01
CA GLY A 262 14.76 -5.16 3.46
C GLY A 262 13.35 -5.74 3.36
N GLY A 263 12.66 -5.42 2.25
CA GLY A 263 11.25 -5.66 2.00
C GLY A 263 10.41 -4.42 2.32
N GLY A 264 9.39 -4.18 1.50
CA GLY A 264 8.50 -3.03 1.69
C GLY A 264 7.10 -3.32 1.19
N PHE A 265 6.99 -3.90 -0.01
CA PHE A 265 5.71 -4.33 -0.63
C PHE A 265 4.64 -3.22 -0.69
N GLY A 266 5.06 -1.95 -0.58
CA GLY A 266 4.21 -0.77 -0.51
C GLY A 266 4.08 -0.16 0.89
N GLY A 267 4.33 -0.89 1.98
CA GLY A 267 4.19 -0.41 3.36
C GLY A 267 5.19 0.68 3.76
N LYS A 268 6.33 0.75 3.06
CA LYS A 268 7.37 1.75 3.30
C LYS A 268 7.33 2.92 2.31
N VAL A 269 6.17 3.19 1.69
CA VAL A 269 5.96 4.38 0.86
C VAL A 269 5.60 5.58 1.72
N ASP A 270 4.82 5.38 2.78
CA ASP A 270 4.46 6.45 3.71
C ASP A 270 5.65 6.83 4.58
N SER A 271 5.77 8.13 4.85
CA SER A 271 6.84 8.70 5.66
C SER A 271 6.38 8.77 7.12
N ILE A 272 6.68 7.74 7.89
CA ILE A 272 6.21 7.60 9.28
C ILE A 272 7.36 7.72 10.28
N THR A 273 8.50 7.11 9.97
CA THR A 273 9.63 7.00 10.92
C THR A 273 10.68 8.08 10.72
N GLU A 274 10.86 8.56 9.52
CA GLU A 274 11.90 9.53 9.15
C GLU A 274 11.72 10.89 9.84
N PRO A 275 10.51 11.52 9.82
CA PRO A 275 10.33 12.81 10.48
C PRO A 275 10.53 12.71 12.00
N MET A 276 10.17 11.57 12.62
CA MET A 276 10.38 11.33 14.05
C MET A 276 11.88 11.24 14.39
N ALA A 277 12.65 10.47 13.60
CA ALA A 277 14.09 10.33 13.81
C ALA A 277 14.80 11.68 13.65
N VAL A 278 14.46 12.45 12.60
CA VAL A 278 15.04 13.79 12.36
C VAL A 278 14.66 14.75 13.48
N LEU A 279 13.41 14.80 13.92
CA LEU A 279 12.98 15.63 15.05
C LEU A 279 13.74 15.27 16.33
N GLY A 280 13.89 13.99 16.63
CA GLY A 280 14.68 13.52 17.76
C GLY A 280 16.11 13.99 17.71
N ALA A 281 16.76 13.91 16.53
CA ALA A 281 18.13 14.40 16.33
C ALA A 281 18.22 15.94 16.47
N MET A 282 17.22 16.69 15.98
CA MET A 282 17.13 18.13 16.15
C MET A 282 17.06 18.53 17.63
N LEU A 283 16.20 17.87 18.40
CA LEU A 283 15.94 18.21 19.80
C LEU A 283 17.05 17.77 20.76
N THR A 284 17.84 16.76 20.39
CA THR A 284 18.92 16.21 21.26
C THR A 284 20.32 16.63 20.82
N GLY A 285 20.50 17.10 19.59
CA GLY A 285 21.82 17.37 19.02
C GLY A 285 22.67 16.09 18.81
N ARG A 286 22.08 14.91 18.88
CA ARG A 286 22.76 13.60 18.78
C ARG A 286 22.07 12.71 17.74
N PRO A 287 22.75 11.68 17.23
CA PRO A 287 22.10 10.69 16.38
C PRO A 287 20.93 10.00 17.11
N VAL A 288 19.80 9.85 16.43
CA VAL A 288 18.59 9.17 16.95
C VAL A 288 18.11 8.12 15.98
N LYS A 289 17.91 6.91 16.50
CA LYS A 289 17.27 5.79 15.81
C LYS A 289 15.81 5.66 16.28
N PHE A 290 14.90 5.68 15.33
CA PHE A 290 13.51 5.32 15.54
C PHE A 290 13.19 4.13 14.66
N GLN A 291 12.96 2.99 15.27
CA GLN A 291 12.68 1.72 14.60
C GLN A 291 11.53 1.02 15.30
N TRP A 292 10.60 0.50 14.53
CA TRP A 292 9.54 -0.35 15.08
C TRP A 292 10.03 -1.76 15.37
N ASP A 293 9.52 -2.35 16.44
CA ASP A 293 9.60 -3.80 16.58
C ASP A 293 8.52 -4.49 15.73
N ARG A 294 8.54 -5.81 15.67
CA ARG A 294 7.58 -6.57 14.86
C ARG A 294 6.13 -6.39 15.33
N ALA A 295 5.90 -6.25 16.62
CA ALA A 295 4.56 -6.05 17.17
C ALA A 295 4.01 -4.66 16.80
N GLU A 296 4.86 -3.63 16.84
CA GLU A 296 4.51 -2.29 16.35
C GLU A 296 4.24 -2.30 14.85
N GLU A 297 5.10 -2.93 14.03
CA GLU A 297 4.90 -3.06 12.58
C GLU A 297 3.52 -3.64 12.28
N MET A 298 3.16 -4.77 12.90
CA MET A 298 1.87 -5.44 12.70
C MET A 298 0.67 -4.64 13.23
N GLN A 299 0.88 -3.71 14.16
CA GLN A 299 -0.20 -2.91 14.76
C GLN A 299 -0.41 -1.56 14.08
N VAL A 300 0.69 -0.88 13.74
CA VAL A 300 0.67 0.52 13.27
C VAL A 300 1.30 0.70 11.90
N GLY A 301 1.87 -0.35 11.34
CA GLY A 301 2.27 -0.39 9.94
C GLY A 301 1.08 -0.05 9.05
N ALA A 302 1.37 0.45 7.86
CA ALA A 302 0.34 0.90 6.95
C ALA A 302 -0.17 -0.27 6.09
N PRO A 303 -1.26 -0.97 6.47
CA PRO A 303 -1.72 -2.18 5.78
C PRO A 303 -2.41 -1.84 4.45
N ARG A 304 -2.66 -2.87 3.61
CA ARG A 304 -3.76 -2.81 2.66
C ARG A 304 -5.07 -2.72 3.44
N GLY A 305 -5.91 -1.74 3.13
CA GLY A 305 -7.24 -1.64 3.73
C GLY A 305 -8.10 -2.86 3.42
N ALA A 306 -9.07 -3.13 4.27
CA ALA A 306 -10.13 -4.07 3.94
C ALA A 306 -10.88 -3.60 2.69
N GLU A 307 -11.36 -4.55 1.90
CA GLU A 307 -12.16 -4.25 0.71
C GLU A 307 -13.45 -5.06 0.73
N ARG A 308 -14.53 -4.43 0.28
CA ARG A 308 -15.82 -5.08 0.04
C ARG A 308 -16.29 -4.77 -1.37
N TRP A 309 -16.72 -5.80 -2.08
CA TRP A 309 -17.14 -5.72 -3.48
C TRP A 309 -18.50 -6.35 -3.68
N VAL A 310 -19.41 -5.63 -4.30
CA VAL A 310 -20.67 -6.17 -4.84
C VAL A 310 -20.55 -6.15 -6.36
N ILE A 311 -20.64 -7.32 -6.97
CA ILE A 311 -20.52 -7.50 -8.42
C ILE A 311 -21.83 -8.11 -8.94
N ARG A 312 -22.37 -7.51 -9.98
CA ARG A 312 -23.59 -7.96 -10.67
C ARG A 312 -23.31 -8.02 -12.16
N ASP A 313 -23.45 -9.21 -12.73
CA ASP A 313 -23.24 -9.48 -14.16
C ASP A 313 -24.55 -9.87 -14.86
N GLY A 314 -24.77 -9.30 -16.04
CA GLY A 314 -25.74 -9.76 -17.03
C GLY A 314 -25.04 -10.68 -18.03
N VAL A 315 -25.50 -11.92 -18.15
CA VAL A 315 -24.81 -13.00 -18.87
C VAL A 315 -25.76 -13.65 -19.87
N MET A 316 -25.28 -13.96 -21.06
CA MET A 316 -25.98 -14.76 -22.08
C MET A 316 -25.85 -16.26 -21.79
N HIS A 317 -26.70 -17.07 -22.37
CA HIS A 317 -26.65 -18.55 -22.21
C HIS A 317 -25.32 -19.16 -22.67
N ASP A 318 -24.65 -18.53 -23.64
CA ASP A 318 -23.35 -18.96 -24.15
C ASP A 318 -22.13 -18.51 -23.30
N GLY A 319 -22.37 -17.76 -22.22
CA GLY A 319 -21.35 -17.30 -21.31
C GLY A 319 -20.81 -15.88 -21.62
N ARG A 320 -21.25 -15.21 -22.68
CA ARG A 320 -20.87 -13.81 -22.93
C ARG A 320 -21.44 -12.90 -21.84
N ILE A 321 -20.56 -12.10 -21.22
CA ILE A 321 -20.95 -11.10 -20.23
C ILE A 321 -21.29 -9.81 -20.97
N VAL A 322 -22.54 -9.38 -20.93
CA VAL A 322 -23.05 -8.22 -21.67
C VAL A 322 -23.22 -6.98 -20.82
N ALA A 323 -23.23 -7.12 -19.49
CA ALA A 323 -23.24 -6.02 -18.55
C ALA A 323 -22.51 -6.40 -17.26
N ARG A 324 -21.79 -5.44 -16.64
CA ARG A 324 -21.19 -5.59 -15.32
C ARG A 324 -21.39 -4.33 -14.51
N GLN A 325 -21.95 -4.46 -13.32
CA GLN A 325 -22.02 -3.40 -12.32
C GLN A 325 -21.18 -3.79 -11.11
N LEU A 326 -20.33 -2.86 -10.66
CA LEU A 326 -19.47 -3.07 -9.49
C LEU A 326 -19.67 -1.92 -8.49
N THR A 327 -19.78 -2.28 -7.22
CA THR A 327 -19.68 -1.32 -6.13
C THR A 327 -18.60 -1.79 -5.17
N GLY A 328 -17.59 -0.96 -4.96
CA GLY A 328 -16.44 -1.27 -4.12
C GLY A 328 -16.27 -0.28 -2.99
N TYR A 329 -15.89 -0.79 -1.82
CA TYR A 329 -15.57 -0.01 -0.64
C TYR A 329 -14.16 -0.34 -0.19
N PHE A 330 -13.32 0.69 -0.08
CA PHE A 330 -11.97 0.62 0.48
C PHE A 330 -11.99 1.19 1.88
N ASP A 331 -11.49 0.43 2.86
CA ASP A 331 -11.28 0.93 4.22
C ASP A 331 -9.98 1.74 4.27
N SER A 332 -10.08 3.04 4.43
CA SER A 332 -8.94 3.95 4.59
C SER A 332 -8.30 3.86 5.96
N GLY A 333 -8.98 3.26 6.95
CA GLY A 333 -8.65 3.51 8.34
C GLY A 333 -8.96 4.95 8.75
N ALA A 334 -8.27 5.47 9.76
CA ALA A 334 -8.62 6.76 10.37
C ALA A 334 -8.23 7.99 9.54
N TYR A 335 -7.21 7.89 8.70
CA TYR A 335 -6.64 9.01 7.94
C TYR A 335 -6.39 8.68 6.48
N THR A 336 -6.23 9.75 5.68
CA THR A 336 -5.97 9.65 4.24
C THR A 336 -4.50 9.41 3.96
N ARG A 337 -4.03 8.18 3.98
CA ARG A 337 -2.71 7.86 3.42
C ARG A 337 -2.83 7.64 1.91
N LEU A 338 -2.42 6.49 1.39
CA LEU A 338 -2.51 6.20 -0.05
C LEU A 338 -3.79 5.45 -0.48
N SER A 339 -4.67 5.08 0.45
CA SER A 339 -5.87 4.29 0.16
C SER A 339 -6.86 4.98 -0.78
N SER A 340 -7.03 6.30 -0.67
CA SER A 340 -7.89 7.06 -1.60
C SER A 340 -7.36 7.02 -3.03
N TYR A 341 -6.03 7.05 -3.21
CA TYR A 341 -5.41 6.90 -4.52
C TYR A 341 -5.44 5.45 -5.02
N ALA A 342 -5.38 4.45 -4.10
CA ALA A 342 -5.59 3.05 -4.43
C ALA A 342 -6.98 2.81 -5.05
N GLY A 343 -8.04 3.45 -4.52
CA GLY A 343 -9.38 3.43 -5.11
C GLY A 343 -9.43 3.97 -6.54
N THR A 344 -8.68 5.04 -6.83
CA THR A 344 -8.55 5.58 -8.20
C THR A 344 -7.84 4.58 -9.13
N LYS A 345 -6.76 3.93 -8.67
CA LYS A 345 -6.05 2.92 -9.45
C LYS A 345 -6.91 1.69 -9.71
N CYS A 346 -7.69 1.27 -8.71
CA CYS A 346 -8.66 0.20 -8.84
C CYS A 346 -9.66 0.48 -9.97
N ALA A 347 -10.29 1.66 -9.97
CA ALA A 347 -11.25 2.04 -11.00
C ALA A 347 -10.64 2.01 -12.41
N GLY A 348 -9.35 2.34 -12.55
CA GLY A 348 -8.61 2.24 -13.82
C GLY A 348 -8.34 0.81 -14.28
N HIS A 349 -8.57 -0.21 -13.45
CA HIS A 349 -8.37 -1.62 -13.77
C HIS A 349 -9.68 -2.35 -14.11
N LEU A 350 -10.81 -1.81 -13.66
CA LEU A 350 -12.13 -2.40 -13.93
C LEU A 350 -12.46 -2.40 -15.43
N PRO A 351 -13.14 -3.42 -15.93
CA PRO A 351 -13.79 -4.55 -15.24
C PRO A 351 -12.91 -5.82 -15.12
N GLY A 352 -11.61 -5.71 -15.07
CA GLY A 352 -10.66 -6.80 -15.22
C GLY A 352 -10.22 -6.96 -16.69
N PRO A 353 -9.58 -8.09 -17.06
CA PRO A 353 -9.05 -8.31 -18.40
C PRO A 353 -10.11 -8.79 -19.42
N TYR A 354 -11.35 -8.32 -19.26
CA TYR A 354 -12.51 -8.83 -20.00
C TYR A 354 -13.18 -7.76 -20.86
N THR A 355 -13.56 -8.14 -22.07
CA THR A 355 -14.33 -7.32 -23.01
C THR A 355 -15.80 -7.37 -22.61
N ILE A 356 -16.25 -6.36 -21.85
CA ILE A 356 -17.64 -6.20 -21.42
C ILE A 356 -18.18 -4.92 -22.01
N PRO A 357 -19.24 -4.99 -22.85
CA PRO A 357 -19.73 -3.84 -23.58
C PRO A 357 -20.39 -2.77 -22.71
N ASN A 358 -20.92 -3.15 -21.54
CA ASN A 358 -21.65 -2.23 -20.67
C ASN A 358 -21.16 -2.36 -19.24
N VAL A 359 -20.49 -1.32 -18.70
CA VAL A 359 -19.87 -1.32 -17.38
C VAL A 359 -20.26 -0.09 -16.59
N ALA A 360 -20.71 -0.29 -15.35
CA ALA A 360 -20.85 0.78 -14.38
C ALA A 360 -20.12 0.40 -13.08
N ALA A 361 -19.25 1.27 -12.58
CA ALA A 361 -18.59 1.04 -11.30
C ALA A 361 -18.57 2.30 -10.45
N ASN A 362 -18.73 2.09 -9.12
CA ASN A 362 -18.55 3.08 -8.07
C ASN A 362 -17.53 2.54 -7.06
N VAL A 363 -16.50 3.32 -6.74
CA VAL A 363 -15.48 2.94 -5.78
C VAL A 363 -15.39 4.01 -4.69
N PHE A 364 -15.75 3.63 -3.47
CA PHE A 364 -15.74 4.49 -2.29
C PHE A 364 -14.48 4.24 -1.45
N CYS A 365 -13.89 5.29 -0.90
CA CYS A 365 -12.86 5.20 0.12
C CYS A 365 -13.44 5.70 1.43
N VAL A 366 -13.53 4.81 2.44
CA VAL A 366 -14.31 5.02 3.66
C VAL A 366 -13.39 5.08 4.86
N PHE A 367 -13.61 6.04 5.76
CA PHE A 367 -12.86 6.17 7.00
C PHE A 367 -13.46 5.33 8.11
N THR A 368 -12.61 4.59 8.82
CA THR A 368 -12.95 3.80 10.01
C THR A 368 -11.91 4.01 11.10
N ASN A 369 -12.21 3.64 12.35
CA ASN A 369 -11.25 3.74 13.46
C ASN A 369 -10.21 2.59 13.47
N ARG A 370 -9.81 2.15 12.27
CA ARG A 370 -8.69 1.22 12.07
C ARG A 370 -7.39 1.98 11.80
N THR A 371 -6.27 1.29 11.88
CA THR A 371 -4.96 1.81 11.42
C THR A 371 -5.08 2.32 9.98
N PRO A 372 -4.58 3.52 9.67
CA PRO A 372 -4.65 4.08 8.33
C PRO A 372 -4.00 3.19 7.29
N SER A 373 -4.70 2.92 6.21
CA SER A 373 -4.26 2.02 5.15
C SER A 373 -3.48 2.75 4.04
N THR A 374 -2.62 2.01 3.37
CA THR A 374 -1.74 2.55 2.34
C THR A 374 -1.58 1.61 1.15
N ALA A 375 -0.51 1.83 0.40
CA ALA A 375 -0.13 0.98 -0.71
C ALA A 375 0.28 -0.41 -0.23
N MET A 376 -0.20 -1.41 -0.94
CA MET A 376 0.36 -2.75 -0.92
C MET A 376 0.43 -3.29 -2.35
N ARG A 377 1.35 -4.20 -2.61
CA ARG A 377 1.60 -4.84 -3.91
C ARG A 377 0.30 -5.15 -4.65
N GLY A 378 0.14 -4.57 -5.85
CA GLY A 378 -1.11 -4.53 -6.61
C GLY A 378 -1.91 -3.22 -6.45
N PHE A 379 -1.68 -2.44 -5.41
CA PHE A 379 -2.16 -1.08 -5.12
C PHE A 379 -3.60 -0.81 -5.60
N GLY A 380 -4.58 -1.38 -4.87
CA GLY A 380 -6.01 -1.27 -5.17
C GLY A 380 -6.54 -2.28 -6.19
N ILE A 381 -5.67 -3.11 -6.79
CA ILE A 381 -6.07 -4.04 -7.85
C ILE A 381 -6.32 -5.45 -7.29
N THR A 382 -5.47 -5.92 -6.38
CA THR A 382 -5.49 -7.32 -5.94
C THR A 382 -6.81 -7.76 -5.30
N GLY A 383 -7.45 -6.87 -4.53
CA GLY A 383 -8.73 -7.20 -3.89
C GLY A 383 -9.87 -7.29 -4.90
N VAL A 384 -9.93 -6.36 -5.85
CA VAL A 384 -10.94 -6.42 -6.89
C VAL A 384 -10.70 -7.59 -7.85
N ASP A 385 -9.44 -7.94 -8.15
CA ASP A 385 -9.13 -9.11 -8.98
C ASP A 385 -9.59 -10.40 -8.29
N PHE A 386 -9.33 -10.53 -6.99
CA PHE A 386 -9.89 -11.64 -6.21
C PHE A 386 -11.41 -11.72 -6.37
N ALA A 387 -12.11 -10.59 -6.20
CA ALA A 387 -13.57 -10.56 -6.32
C ALA A 387 -14.04 -10.89 -7.74
N ILE A 388 -13.41 -10.31 -8.77
CA ILE A 388 -13.75 -10.55 -10.18
C ILE A 388 -13.52 -12.01 -10.55
N GLU A 389 -12.37 -12.58 -10.21
CA GLU A 389 -12.02 -13.94 -10.64
C GLU A 389 -12.85 -15.01 -9.93
N VAL A 390 -13.18 -14.83 -8.65
CA VAL A 390 -14.13 -15.70 -7.96
C VAL A 390 -15.55 -15.53 -8.52
N HIS A 391 -15.91 -14.29 -8.93
CA HIS A 391 -17.21 -14.05 -9.58
C HIS A 391 -17.30 -14.71 -10.96
N MET A 392 -16.21 -14.74 -11.74
CA MET A 392 -16.15 -15.46 -13.02
C MET A 392 -16.46 -16.94 -12.86
N ASP A 393 -15.97 -17.60 -11.80
CA ASP A 393 -16.30 -19.00 -11.53
C ASP A 393 -17.79 -19.19 -11.19
N ARG A 394 -18.38 -18.27 -10.42
CA ARG A 394 -19.83 -18.28 -10.12
C ARG A 394 -20.67 -18.03 -11.38
N VAL A 395 -20.22 -17.17 -12.27
CA VAL A 395 -20.88 -16.94 -13.56
C VAL A 395 -20.85 -18.22 -14.40
N ALA A 396 -19.67 -18.87 -14.49
CA ALA A 396 -19.50 -20.12 -15.22
C ALA A 396 -20.46 -21.22 -14.70
N GLU A 397 -20.51 -21.40 -13.38
CA GLU A 397 -21.45 -22.34 -12.73
C GLU A 397 -22.91 -21.98 -13.03
N ALA A 398 -23.25 -20.68 -12.94
CA ALA A 398 -24.63 -20.23 -13.13
C ALA A 398 -25.16 -20.49 -14.53
N VAL A 399 -24.35 -20.40 -15.59
CA VAL A 399 -24.75 -20.65 -16.98
C VAL A 399 -24.35 -22.04 -17.48
N GLY A 400 -23.64 -22.82 -16.66
CA GLY A 400 -23.28 -24.22 -16.98
C GLY A 400 -22.16 -24.34 -18.01
N VAL A 401 -21.25 -23.38 -18.10
CA VAL A 401 -20.09 -23.41 -18.99
C VAL A 401 -18.79 -23.68 -18.20
N ASP A 402 -17.78 -24.16 -18.91
CA ASP A 402 -16.45 -24.35 -18.31
C ASP A 402 -15.83 -23.00 -17.89
N PRO A 403 -15.22 -22.88 -16.69
CA PRO A 403 -14.67 -21.60 -16.21
C PRO A 403 -13.47 -21.11 -17.02
N ILE A 404 -12.70 -22.00 -17.65
CA ILE A 404 -11.60 -21.61 -18.56
C ILE A 404 -12.19 -21.12 -19.88
N HIS A 405 -13.20 -21.83 -20.42
CA HIS A 405 -13.94 -21.37 -21.60
C HIS A 405 -14.53 -19.97 -21.39
N LEU A 406 -15.20 -19.73 -20.26
CA LEU A 406 -15.79 -18.44 -19.93
C LEU A 406 -14.73 -17.32 -19.98
N ARG A 407 -13.53 -17.57 -19.44
CA ARG A 407 -12.41 -16.60 -19.47
C ARG A 407 -11.90 -16.38 -20.88
N ILE A 408 -11.67 -17.44 -21.65
CA ILE A 408 -11.24 -17.36 -23.06
C ILE A 408 -12.26 -16.57 -23.88
N LEU A 409 -13.55 -16.87 -23.72
CA LEU A 409 -14.63 -16.22 -24.45
C LEU A 409 -14.67 -14.70 -24.24
N ASN A 410 -14.56 -14.26 -22.97
CA ASN A 410 -14.68 -12.86 -22.59
C ASN A 410 -13.35 -12.09 -22.53
N SER A 411 -12.21 -12.74 -22.73
CA SER A 411 -10.89 -12.08 -22.66
C SER A 411 -10.75 -10.93 -23.65
N TYR A 412 -10.01 -9.89 -23.26
CA TYR A 412 -9.57 -8.87 -24.20
C TYR A 412 -8.81 -9.50 -25.37
N ARG A 413 -9.10 -8.99 -26.57
CA ARG A 413 -8.32 -9.18 -27.80
C ARG A 413 -7.64 -7.87 -28.18
N ASP A 414 -6.58 -7.94 -28.95
CA ASP A 414 -5.94 -6.75 -29.50
C ASP A 414 -6.95 -5.94 -30.31
N GLY A 415 -7.03 -4.66 -30.03
CA GLY A 415 -7.98 -3.75 -30.64
C GLY A 415 -9.32 -3.63 -29.91
N ASP A 416 -9.60 -4.44 -28.88
CA ASP A 416 -10.81 -4.28 -28.08
C ASP A 416 -10.80 -2.96 -27.30
N MET A 417 -11.96 -2.31 -27.20
CA MET A 417 -12.09 -1.10 -26.42
C MET A 417 -12.33 -1.44 -24.96
N LYS A 418 -11.41 -1.00 -24.09
CA LYS A 418 -11.53 -1.17 -22.63
C LYS A 418 -12.54 -0.17 -22.06
N ALA A 419 -13.14 -0.49 -20.91
CA ALA A 419 -14.15 0.36 -20.26
C ALA A 419 -13.64 1.78 -19.92
N HIS A 420 -12.33 1.99 -19.79
CA HIS A 420 -11.72 3.31 -19.62
C HIS A 420 -11.26 3.96 -20.94
N ARG A 421 -11.84 3.55 -22.06
CA ARG A 421 -11.71 4.14 -23.42
C ARG A 421 -10.29 4.13 -23.98
N ARG A 422 -9.54 3.06 -23.69
CA ARG A 422 -8.26 2.80 -24.31
C ARG A 422 -8.32 1.46 -25.02
N GLU A 423 -7.73 1.38 -26.19
CA GLU A 423 -7.59 0.15 -26.95
C GLU A 423 -6.72 -0.85 -26.18
N ALA A 424 -7.14 -2.12 -26.18
CA ALA A 424 -6.34 -3.21 -25.64
C ALA A 424 -5.24 -3.55 -26.62
N LYS A 425 -4.02 -3.72 -26.10
CA LYS A 425 -2.83 -4.08 -26.87
C LYS A 425 -2.01 -5.12 -26.14
N ASN A 426 -1.33 -5.97 -26.89
CA ASN A 426 -0.47 -7.03 -26.36
C ASN A 426 -1.21 -7.98 -25.42
N CYS A 427 -2.45 -8.32 -25.75
CA CYS A 427 -3.27 -9.23 -24.99
C CYS A 427 -2.70 -10.66 -25.06
N ALA A 428 -2.75 -11.39 -23.94
CA ALA A 428 -2.23 -12.76 -23.85
C ALA A 428 -3.01 -13.65 -22.88
N LEU A 429 -4.18 -13.21 -22.38
CA LEU A 429 -4.94 -14.00 -21.40
C LEU A 429 -5.41 -15.33 -21.99
N VAL A 430 -5.80 -15.35 -23.27
CA VAL A 430 -6.23 -16.58 -23.95
C VAL A 430 -5.11 -17.61 -23.94
N GLU A 431 -3.91 -17.21 -24.35
CA GLU A 431 -2.74 -18.07 -24.39
C GLU A 431 -2.32 -18.52 -22.97
N CYS A 432 -2.44 -17.63 -21.98
CA CYS A 432 -2.21 -17.99 -20.57
C CYS A 432 -3.20 -19.07 -20.08
N CYS A 433 -4.48 -18.94 -20.41
CA CYS A 433 -5.51 -19.94 -20.08
C CYS A 433 -5.21 -21.29 -20.76
N GLN A 434 -4.84 -21.28 -22.04
CA GLN A 434 -4.50 -22.49 -22.78
C GLN A 434 -3.31 -23.22 -22.18
N VAL A 435 -2.21 -22.49 -21.88
CA VAL A 435 -1.00 -23.08 -21.27
C VAL A 435 -1.28 -23.59 -19.85
N ALA A 436 -2.08 -22.87 -19.06
CA ALA A 436 -2.45 -23.31 -17.73
C ALA A 436 -3.29 -24.59 -17.77
N ALA A 437 -4.27 -24.65 -18.66
CA ALA A 437 -5.11 -25.83 -18.87
C ALA A 437 -4.29 -27.04 -19.33
N GLU A 438 -3.38 -26.87 -20.32
CA GLU A 438 -2.48 -27.92 -20.77
C GLU A 438 -1.63 -28.49 -19.63
N LYS A 439 -1.00 -27.60 -18.84
CA LYS A 439 -0.16 -28.04 -17.71
C LYS A 439 -0.95 -28.71 -16.59
N ALA A 440 -2.20 -28.33 -16.38
CA ALA A 440 -3.09 -28.92 -15.40
C ALA A 440 -3.77 -30.22 -15.92
N GLY A 441 -3.63 -30.56 -17.20
CA GLY A 441 -4.41 -31.64 -17.83
C GLY A 441 -5.91 -31.32 -17.92
N TRP A 442 -6.26 -30.02 -17.91
CA TRP A 442 -7.66 -29.58 -18.02
C TRP A 442 -8.14 -29.71 -19.46
N PRO A 443 -9.32 -30.30 -19.70
CA PRO A 443 -9.81 -30.48 -21.06
C PRO A 443 -10.26 -29.14 -21.66
N LEU A 444 -9.76 -28.82 -22.85
CA LEU A 444 -10.20 -27.67 -23.63
C LEU A 444 -11.01 -28.14 -24.86
N SER A 445 -12.00 -27.36 -25.24
CA SER A 445 -12.72 -27.54 -26.51
C SER A 445 -11.78 -27.30 -27.70
N ALA A 446 -12.18 -27.71 -28.89
CA ALA A 446 -11.42 -27.43 -30.12
C ALA A 446 -11.38 -25.91 -30.39
N GLU A 447 -12.46 -25.21 -30.07
CA GLU A 447 -12.55 -23.75 -30.20
C GLU A 447 -11.58 -23.04 -29.25
N ASP A 448 -11.56 -23.41 -27.97
CA ASP A 448 -10.65 -22.80 -26.99
C ASP A 448 -9.18 -23.04 -27.31
N ARG A 449 -8.85 -24.20 -27.88
CA ARG A 449 -7.46 -24.51 -28.30
C ARG A 449 -6.98 -23.66 -29.46
N THR A 450 -7.88 -23.21 -30.34
CA THR A 450 -7.56 -22.41 -31.53
C THR A 450 -7.82 -20.93 -31.33
N ALA A 451 -8.43 -20.53 -30.22
CA ALA A 451 -8.63 -19.13 -29.88
C ALA A 451 -7.30 -18.39 -29.72
N SER A 452 -7.30 -17.10 -30.01
CA SER A 452 -6.08 -16.27 -29.90
C SER A 452 -6.42 -14.86 -29.43
N SER A 453 -5.56 -14.28 -28.62
CA SER A 453 -5.63 -12.87 -28.24
C SER A 453 -5.40 -11.90 -29.41
N LEU A 454 -4.92 -12.39 -30.54
CA LEU A 454 -4.68 -11.61 -31.77
C LEU A 454 -5.91 -11.50 -32.68
N THR A 455 -6.86 -12.41 -32.54
CA THR A 455 -8.11 -12.41 -33.32
C THR A 455 -9.15 -11.57 -32.62
N GLY A 456 -10.05 -10.95 -33.37
CA GLY A 456 -11.10 -10.09 -32.82
C GLY A 456 -11.96 -10.81 -31.76
N SER A 457 -12.48 -10.04 -30.79
CA SER A 457 -13.38 -10.54 -29.76
C SER A 457 -14.68 -11.06 -30.37
N SER A 458 -15.18 -12.19 -29.82
CA SER A 458 -16.53 -12.69 -30.11
C SER A 458 -17.63 -11.87 -29.42
N VAL A 459 -17.26 -11.03 -28.47
CA VAL A 459 -18.18 -10.09 -27.81
C VAL A 459 -18.34 -8.88 -28.72
N GLU A 460 -19.58 -8.63 -29.20
CA GLU A 460 -19.87 -7.44 -30.00
C GLU A 460 -19.45 -6.18 -29.23
N ARG A 461 -18.70 -5.32 -29.91
CA ARG A 461 -18.37 -3.99 -29.38
C ARG A 461 -19.66 -3.21 -29.31
N ALA A 462 -20.12 -2.86 -28.11
CA ALA A 462 -21.20 -1.91 -27.98
C ALA A 462 -20.74 -0.58 -28.61
N ALA A 463 -21.52 -0.05 -29.52
CA ALA A 463 -21.36 1.34 -29.95
C ALA A 463 -21.46 2.20 -28.69
N ILE A 464 -20.41 2.95 -28.36
CA ILE A 464 -20.44 3.89 -27.23
C ILE A 464 -21.47 4.95 -27.61
N PRO A 465 -22.58 5.10 -26.87
CA PRO A 465 -23.53 6.15 -27.16
C PRO A 465 -22.81 7.49 -27.10
N GLU A 466 -23.06 8.36 -28.09
CA GLU A 466 -22.46 9.70 -28.15
C GLU A 466 -22.69 10.49 -26.85
N THR A 467 -23.83 10.26 -26.20
CA THR A 467 -24.19 10.80 -24.88
C THR A 467 -23.30 10.35 -23.74
N ALA A 468 -22.67 9.16 -23.83
CA ALA A 468 -21.75 8.65 -22.81
C ALA A 468 -20.36 9.26 -22.95
N LEU A 469 -19.96 9.67 -24.16
CA LEU A 469 -18.71 10.38 -24.40
C LEU A 469 -18.76 11.82 -23.86
N ASP A 470 -19.91 12.48 -23.98
CA ASP A 470 -20.08 13.85 -23.51
C ASP A 470 -20.07 13.99 -21.98
N ASP A 471 -20.60 13.01 -21.25
CA ASP A 471 -20.65 13.06 -19.79
C ASP A 471 -19.27 12.88 -19.13
N GLU A 472 -18.29 12.32 -19.83
CA GLU A 472 -16.94 12.07 -19.30
C GLU A 472 -15.85 12.96 -19.92
N GLY A 473 -16.04 13.44 -21.15
CA GLY A 473 -15.12 14.40 -21.76
C GLY A 473 -15.19 15.80 -21.13
N LYS A 474 -16.27 16.08 -20.38
CA LYS A 474 -16.52 17.35 -19.70
C LYS A 474 -16.71 17.21 -18.21
N LEU A 475 -15.81 16.50 -17.56
CA LEU A 475 -15.70 16.42 -16.10
C LEU A 475 -15.47 17.81 -15.49
N GLY A 476 -16.46 18.64 -15.46
CA GLY A 476 -16.37 19.95 -14.84
C GLY A 476 -17.52 20.89 -15.16
N GLU A 477 -18.19 20.73 -16.28
CA GLU A 477 -19.14 21.77 -16.71
C GLU A 477 -20.62 21.41 -16.65
N ARG A 478 -21.02 20.14 -16.52
CA ARG A 478 -22.44 19.82 -16.57
C ARG A 478 -22.91 18.78 -15.58
N ARG A 479 -23.91 19.22 -14.82
CA ARG A 479 -24.86 18.45 -14.03
C ARG A 479 -24.52 18.17 -12.57
N ALA A 480 -24.15 19.20 -11.84
CA ALA A 480 -24.34 19.22 -10.38
C ALA A 480 -25.81 19.04 -9.93
N GLY A 481 -26.72 18.80 -10.87
CA GLY A 481 -28.17 18.80 -10.62
C GLY A 481 -28.92 17.50 -10.89
N ARG A 482 -28.34 16.48 -11.53
CA ARG A 482 -29.15 15.36 -12.04
C ARG A 482 -28.82 13.94 -11.61
N VAL A 483 -27.70 13.68 -10.97
CA VAL A 483 -27.47 12.34 -10.43
C VAL A 483 -27.07 12.47 -8.97
N ARG A 484 -28.06 12.51 -8.10
CA ARG A 484 -27.88 12.06 -6.74
C ARG A 484 -27.91 10.53 -6.76
N GLU A 485 -26.82 9.91 -7.20
CA GLU A 485 -26.58 8.54 -6.77
C GLU A 485 -26.17 8.65 -5.32
N THR A 486 -27.13 8.45 -4.44
CA THR A 486 -26.87 8.28 -3.01
C THR A 486 -25.98 7.05 -2.84
N ALA A 487 -24.98 7.15 -1.95
CA ALA A 487 -24.38 5.94 -1.41
C ALA A 487 -25.52 4.98 -1.00
N PRO A 488 -25.31 3.67 -1.00
CA PRO A 488 -26.34 2.69 -0.64
C PRO A 488 -27.06 2.99 0.69
N SER A 489 -26.45 3.81 1.55
CA SER A 489 -26.98 4.27 2.83
C SER A 489 -28.03 5.39 2.74
N GLY A 490 -28.34 5.94 1.58
CA GLY A 490 -29.31 7.03 1.44
C GLY A 490 -28.91 8.36 2.10
N ARG A 491 -27.64 8.57 2.40
CA ARG A 491 -27.15 9.76 3.10
C ARG A 491 -27.33 11.00 2.21
N VAL A 492 -28.23 11.88 2.61
CA VAL A 492 -28.36 13.22 2.04
C VAL A 492 -27.31 14.10 2.70
N THR A 493 -26.39 14.69 1.93
CA THR A 493 -25.44 15.69 2.43
C THR A 493 -26.22 16.83 3.11
N ARG A 494 -26.12 16.95 4.43
CA ARG A 494 -26.59 18.14 5.16
C ARG A 494 -25.70 19.31 4.71
N ARG A 495 -26.27 20.26 4.01
CA ARG A 495 -25.66 21.59 3.89
C ARG A 495 -25.54 22.17 5.29
N LEU A 496 -24.32 22.44 5.73
CA LEU A 496 -24.09 23.30 6.88
C LEU A 496 -24.66 24.69 6.57
N PRO A 497 -25.37 25.34 7.52
CA PRO A 497 -25.83 26.70 7.33
C PRO A 497 -24.61 27.61 7.18
N ALA A 498 -24.65 28.48 6.16
CA ALA A 498 -23.68 29.54 5.96
C ALA A 498 -23.78 30.50 7.15
N GLY A 499 -22.77 30.54 8.00
CA GLY A 499 -22.71 31.52 9.09
C GLY A 499 -21.78 31.11 10.22
N THR A 500 -20.50 31.30 10.03
CA THR A 500 -19.59 31.94 10.99
C THR A 500 -18.24 32.17 10.28
N ARG A 501 -18.09 33.36 9.74
CA ARG A 501 -16.79 33.87 9.28
C ARG A 501 -16.00 34.29 10.53
N GLY A 502 -15.00 33.53 10.90
CA GLY A 502 -13.89 33.96 11.72
C GLY A 502 -12.86 34.68 10.84
N ALA A 503 -12.42 35.84 11.27
CA ALA A 503 -11.60 36.77 10.52
C ALA A 503 -10.19 36.28 10.26
N GLY A 504 -9.74 36.39 9.02
CA GLY A 504 -8.46 36.94 8.64
C GLY A 504 -7.23 36.05 8.59
N HIS A 505 -6.95 35.48 7.41
CA HIS A 505 -5.65 35.69 6.79
C HIS A 505 -5.85 35.63 5.27
N ALA A 506 -5.37 36.68 4.60
CA ALA A 506 -5.47 36.87 3.16
C ALA A 506 -4.66 35.77 2.45
N ALA A 507 -5.36 34.94 1.68
CA ALA A 507 -4.74 34.01 0.76
C ALA A 507 -4.14 34.77 -0.43
N VAL A 508 -2.85 34.61 -0.64
CA VAL A 508 -2.16 35.00 -1.87
C VAL A 508 -2.64 34.08 -2.98
N PRO A 509 -3.10 34.59 -4.13
CA PRO A 509 -3.53 33.71 -5.21
C PRO A 509 -2.31 33.05 -5.86
N VAL A 510 -2.20 31.73 -5.68
CA VAL A 510 -1.29 30.91 -6.46
C VAL A 510 -1.89 30.74 -7.85
N GLN A 511 -1.28 31.36 -8.86
CA GLN A 511 -1.57 31.09 -10.26
C GLN A 511 -1.28 29.61 -10.55
N ARG A 512 -2.32 28.87 -10.95
CA ARG A 512 -2.18 27.51 -11.48
C ARG A 512 -1.55 27.59 -12.87
N PRO A 513 -0.47 26.85 -13.16
CA PRO A 513 -0.09 26.65 -14.55
C PRO A 513 -1.10 25.70 -15.20
N ASP A 514 -1.75 26.17 -16.25
CA ASP A 514 -2.60 25.37 -17.12
C ASP A 514 -1.76 24.28 -17.79
N MET A 515 -1.88 23.05 -17.33
CA MET A 515 -1.35 21.89 -18.05
C MET A 515 -2.41 21.42 -19.05
N GLN A 516 -2.52 22.11 -20.17
CA GLN A 516 -3.11 21.57 -21.38
C GLN A 516 -2.06 20.68 -22.05
N ILE A 517 -2.28 19.37 -22.01
CA ILE A 517 -1.56 18.43 -22.88
C ILE A 517 -2.29 18.39 -24.22
N ALA A 518 -1.85 19.23 -25.14
CA ALA A 518 -2.22 19.11 -26.54
C ALA A 518 -1.31 18.08 -27.22
N PRO A 519 -1.82 17.26 -28.16
CA PRO A 519 -0.99 16.39 -28.97
C PRO A 519 -0.35 17.20 -30.10
N GLU A 520 0.87 17.68 -29.91
CA GLU A 520 1.61 18.27 -31.03
C GLU A 520 2.52 17.24 -31.71
N ARG A 521 2.32 17.18 -33.02
CA ARG A 521 3.14 16.50 -33.99
C ARG A 521 4.56 17.07 -33.95
N VAL A 522 5.54 16.25 -33.65
CA VAL A 522 6.93 16.61 -33.79
C VAL A 522 7.38 16.26 -35.21
N GLY A 523 7.35 17.27 -36.05
CA GLY A 523 8.13 17.32 -37.28
C GLY A 523 8.93 18.60 -37.23
N HIS A 524 10.19 18.52 -36.86
CA HIS A 524 11.16 19.57 -37.15
C HIS A 524 12.52 18.97 -37.50
N ALA A 525 12.94 19.29 -38.72
CA ALA A 525 14.29 19.13 -39.21
C ALA A 525 15.26 19.96 -38.36
N LEU A 526 16.39 19.39 -38.02
CA LEU A 526 17.53 20.08 -37.40
C LEU A 526 18.18 21.00 -38.42
N PRO A 527 18.57 22.23 -38.07
CA PRO A 527 19.43 23.05 -38.91
C PRO A 527 20.89 22.59 -38.79
N GLU A 528 21.55 22.50 -39.95
CA GLU A 528 23.00 22.30 -40.05
C GLU A 528 23.72 23.48 -39.39
N ALA A 529 24.57 23.19 -38.40
CA ALA A 529 25.52 24.14 -37.86
C ALA A 529 26.93 23.72 -38.24
N GLY A 530 27.56 24.57 -39.02
CA GLY A 530 28.93 24.46 -39.47
C GLY A 530 29.95 24.43 -38.33
N GLY A 531 31.02 23.76 -38.60
CA GLY A 531 32.07 23.29 -37.76
C GLY A 531 32.85 24.28 -36.94
N THR A 532 33.46 23.72 -35.91
CA THR A 532 34.89 23.85 -35.59
C THR A 532 35.23 22.75 -34.61
N ALA A 533 36.20 21.93 -34.94
CA ALA A 533 36.71 20.81 -34.15
C ALA A 533 37.47 21.33 -32.92
N PRO A 534 37.33 20.69 -31.74
CA PRO A 534 38.22 20.92 -30.62
C PRO A 534 39.56 20.19 -30.79
N PRO A 535 40.65 20.68 -30.19
CA PRO A 535 41.99 20.13 -30.34
C PRO A 535 42.14 18.76 -29.66
N PRO A 536 43.10 17.91 -30.11
CA PRO A 536 43.23 16.53 -29.62
C PRO A 536 43.77 16.51 -28.16
N ALA A 537 43.17 15.67 -27.36
CA ALA A 537 43.62 15.37 -26.01
C ALA A 537 44.94 14.59 -26.03
N ALA A 538 45.87 15.03 -25.22
CA ALA A 538 47.18 14.42 -25.05
C ALA A 538 47.09 12.98 -24.53
N SER A 539 47.76 12.07 -25.16
CA SER A 539 47.93 10.67 -24.80
C SER A 539 48.71 10.52 -23.48
N VAL A 540 48.13 9.85 -22.49
CA VAL A 540 48.84 9.38 -21.31
C VAL A 540 49.40 7.99 -21.57
N PRO A 541 50.68 7.73 -21.33
CA PRO A 541 51.28 6.43 -21.60
C PRO A 541 50.83 5.36 -20.59
N ALA A 542 50.63 4.14 -21.06
CA ALA A 542 50.30 2.96 -20.28
C ALA A 542 51.42 2.61 -19.27
N ARG A 543 51.06 2.42 -18.03
CA ARG A 543 51.95 1.99 -16.94
C ARG A 543 51.94 0.46 -16.84
N ALA A 544 53.13 -0.13 -16.85
CA ALA A 544 53.36 -1.56 -16.67
C ALA A 544 53.00 -2.04 -15.25
N PRO A 545 52.63 -3.32 -15.04
CA PRO A 545 52.24 -3.86 -13.74
C PRO A 545 53.48 -4.23 -12.91
N GLY A 546 53.51 -3.78 -11.67
CA GLY A 546 54.44 -4.33 -10.66
C GLY A 546 55.32 -3.31 -9.97
N ALA A 547 54.82 -2.68 -8.89
CA ALA A 547 55.61 -2.30 -7.72
C ALA A 547 54.67 -1.75 -6.62
N ALA A 548 54.81 -2.29 -5.42
CA ALA A 548 54.08 -1.85 -4.21
C ALA A 548 54.52 -0.42 -3.80
N PRO A 549 53.60 0.37 -3.16
CA PRO A 549 53.95 1.73 -2.71
C PRO A 549 54.87 1.70 -1.49
N PRO A 550 55.77 2.71 -1.33
CA PRO A 550 56.66 2.82 -0.19
C PRO A 550 55.90 3.26 1.07
N ARG A 551 56.31 2.73 2.21
CA ARG A 551 55.86 3.13 3.56
C ARG A 551 56.41 4.50 3.93
N PRO A 552 55.66 5.31 4.74
CA PRO A 552 56.18 6.55 5.31
C PRO A 552 57.18 6.26 6.41
N PRO A 553 58.18 7.15 6.64
CA PRO A 553 59.23 6.97 7.63
C PRO A 553 58.77 7.39 9.03
N GLY A 554 59.11 6.54 10.02
CA GLY A 554 59.34 6.95 11.41
C GLY A 554 58.29 6.57 12.42
N GLU A 555 58.35 5.35 12.91
CA GLU A 555 58.03 5.05 14.30
C GLU A 555 59.02 4.01 14.86
N ALA A 556 59.67 4.41 15.96
CA ALA A 556 60.71 3.65 16.64
C ALA A 556 60.10 2.43 17.36
N GLU A 557 60.82 1.32 17.28
CA GLU A 557 60.55 0.07 18.00
C GLU A 557 60.45 0.30 19.51
N ARG A 558 59.34 -0.13 20.11
CA ARG A 558 59.23 -0.40 21.55
C ARG A 558 59.31 -1.92 21.78
N PRO A 559 60.03 -2.39 22.77
CA PRO A 559 60.20 -3.83 23.03
C PRO A 559 58.91 -4.46 23.55
N ALA A 560 58.71 -5.72 23.17
CA ALA A 560 57.58 -6.57 23.52
C ALA A 560 57.47 -6.76 25.04
N ALA A 561 56.32 -6.45 25.62
CA ALA A 561 55.94 -6.79 26.97
C ALA A 561 55.42 -8.24 27.06
N ALA A 562 55.86 -8.97 28.04
CA ALA A 562 55.46 -10.34 28.35
C ALA A 562 53.97 -10.44 28.73
N PRO A 563 53.29 -11.55 28.46
CA PRO A 563 51.86 -11.72 28.75
C PRO A 563 51.59 -11.72 30.26
N PRO A 564 50.46 -11.16 30.72
CA PRO A 564 50.09 -11.17 32.12
C PRO A 564 49.62 -12.58 32.55
N THR A 565 50.15 -13.01 33.71
CA THR A 565 49.75 -14.20 34.45
C THR A 565 48.29 -14.09 34.90
N VAL A 566 47.48 -15.08 34.55
CA VAL A 566 46.07 -15.23 34.96
C VAL A 566 46.03 -15.52 36.46
N ALA A 567 45.50 -14.58 37.24
CA ALA A 567 45.16 -14.82 38.65
C ALA A 567 43.86 -15.62 38.74
N ALA A 568 43.87 -16.71 39.52
CA ALA A 568 42.73 -17.58 39.73
C ALA A 568 41.56 -16.84 40.41
N ALA A 569 40.37 -17.01 39.85
CA ALA A 569 39.11 -16.52 40.41
C ALA A 569 38.70 -17.34 41.66
N PRO A 570 38.03 -16.72 42.63
CA PRO A 570 37.51 -17.45 43.82
C PRO A 570 36.34 -18.36 43.44
N PRO A 571 36.10 -19.46 44.20
CA PRO A 571 35.08 -20.45 43.87
C PRO A 571 33.65 -19.87 44.06
N SER A 572 32.81 -20.14 43.09
CA SER A 572 31.38 -19.82 43.13
C SER A 572 30.66 -20.64 44.21
N PRO A 573 29.61 -20.11 44.85
CA PRO A 573 28.81 -20.85 45.82
C PRO A 573 28.01 -21.97 45.13
N ARG A 574 27.97 -23.14 45.81
CA ARG A 574 27.25 -24.35 45.39
C ARG A 574 25.78 -24.03 45.07
N ALA A 575 25.35 -24.40 43.88
CA ALA A 575 23.96 -24.41 43.48
C ALA A 575 23.12 -25.39 44.31
N ALA A 576 21.94 -24.97 44.71
CA ALA A 576 20.93 -25.83 45.32
C ALA A 576 20.42 -26.87 44.30
N PRO A 577 19.98 -28.07 44.73
CA PRO A 577 19.48 -29.08 43.82
C PRO A 577 18.23 -28.62 43.10
N PRO A 578 18.02 -29.03 41.82
CA PRO A 578 16.86 -28.62 41.04
C PRO A 578 15.57 -29.20 41.63
N ALA A 579 14.55 -28.38 41.69
CA ALA A 579 13.20 -28.80 42.02
C ALA A 579 12.66 -29.78 40.97
N SER A 580 11.92 -30.78 41.46
CA SER A 580 11.28 -31.81 40.62
C SER A 580 10.35 -31.17 39.57
N PRO A 581 10.35 -31.68 38.33
CA PRO A 581 9.47 -31.17 37.30
C PRO A 581 7.99 -31.46 37.62
N PRO A 582 7.07 -30.62 37.21
CA PRO A 582 5.64 -30.88 37.34
C PRO A 582 5.22 -32.06 36.45
N PRO A 583 4.14 -32.78 36.80
CA PRO A 583 3.72 -33.96 36.04
C PRO A 583 3.39 -33.58 34.59
N GLN A 584 3.97 -34.32 33.66
CA GLN A 584 3.71 -34.19 32.24
C GLN A 584 2.25 -34.61 31.98
N SER A 585 1.46 -33.72 31.38
CA SER A 585 0.17 -34.06 30.79
C SER A 585 0.43 -34.97 29.57
N VAL A 586 -0.15 -36.14 29.58
CA VAL A 586 -0.14 -37.10 28.46
C VAL A 586 -0.83 -36.44 27.27
N PRO A 587 -0.20 -36.36 26.09
CA PRO A 587 -0.88 -35.90 24.89
C PRO A 587 -1.97 -36.90 24.50
N PRO A 588 -3.12 -36.45 23.95
CA PRO A 588 -4.09 -37.38 23.40
C PRO A 588 -3.47 -38.10 22.20
N GLU A 589 -3.68 -39.41 22.15
CA GLU A 589 -3.25 -40.31 21.07
C GLU A 589 -3.65 -39.70 19.71
N SER A 590 -2.64 -39.52 18.85
CA SER A 590 -2.83 -39.18 17.44
C SER A 590 -3.58 -40.34 16.77
N ARG A 591 -4.86 -40.13 16.49
CA ARG A 591 -5.53 -40.94 15.49
C ARG A 591 -4.86 -40.65 14.14
N GLU A 592 -4.24 -41.64 13.56
CA GLU A 592 -3.78 -41.61 12.18
C GLU A 592 -4.95 -41.21 11.29
N ALA A 593 -4.76 -40.12 10.54
CA ALA A 593 -5.72 -39.70 9.53
C ALA A 593 -5.68 -40.74 8.40
N GLU A 594 -6.80 -41.37 8.15
CA GLU A 594 -6.99 -42.18 6.93
C GLU A 594 -6.66 -41.33 5.70
N PRO A 595 -5.91 -41.88 4.72
CA PRO A 595 -5.64 -41.18 3.47
C PRO A 595 -6.95 -40.89 2.74
N ALA A 596 -7.10 -39.64 2.30
CA ALA A 596 -8.23 -39.22 1.50
C ALA A 596 -8.34 -40.10 0.25
N PRO A 597 -9.58 -40.55 -0.12
CA PRO A 597 -9.76 -41.34 -1.33
C PRO A 597 -9.37 -40.53 -2.58
N PRO A 598 -8.88 -41.21 -3.63
CA PRO A 598 -8.49 -40.52 -4.87
C PRO A 598 -9.71 -39.83 -5.50
N TYR A 599 -9.49 -38.65 -6.02
CA TYR A 599 -10.48 -37.83 -6.73
C TYR A 599 -11.09 -38.60 -7.89
N GLN A 600 -12.41 -38.74 -7.89
CA GLN A 600 -13.20 -39.33 -8.99
C GLN A 600 -13.92 -38.19 -9.74
N PRO A 601 -13.62 -37.95 -11.03
CA PRO A 601 -14.15 -36.82 -11.80
C PRO A 601 -15.64 -36.89 -12.18
N ASP A 602 -16.34 -37.98 -11.90
CA ASP A 602 -17.70 -38.22 -12.40
C ASP A 602 -18.83 -38.09 -11.35
N ARG A 603 -18.62 -37.38 -10.26
CA ARG A 603 -19.71 -37.08 -9.33
C ARG A 603 -20.15 -35.62 -9.42
N PRO A 604 -21.41 -35.32 -9.68
CA PRO A 604 -21.92 -33.97 -9.58
C PRO A 604 -21.79 -33.48 -8.15
N PHE A 605 -21.31 -32.25 -8.03
CA PHE A 605 -21.11 -31.54 -6.77
C PHE A 605 -22.38 -31.55 -5.94
N GLN A 606 -22.44 -32.35 -4.87
CA GLN A 606 -23.56 -32.32 -3.94
C GLN A 606 -23.49 -31.07 -3.07
N GLN A 607 -24.53 -30.25 -3.17
CA GLN A 607 -24.77 -29.12 -2.30
C GLN A 607 -24.69 -29.52 -0.82
N GLY A 608 -23.91 -28.77 -0.06
CA GLY A 608 -24.18 -28.47 1.34
C GLY A 608 -23.74 -29.47 2.36
N VAL A 609 -22.50 -29.45 2.74
CA VAL A 609 -22.14 -29.80 4.13
C VAL A 609 -22.40 -28.56 5.00
N ARG A 610 -23.60 -28.52 5.60
CA ARG A 610 -23.89 -27.63 6.73
C ARG A 610 -22.92 -27.97 7.86
N ARG A 611 -22.03 -27.05 8.22
CA ARG A 611 -21.30 -27.13 9.49
C ARG A 611 -22.31 -27.03 10.63
N PRO A 612 -22.41 -27.99 11.56
CA PRO A 612 -23.20 -27.84 12.76
C PRO A 612 -22.46 -26.94 13.75
N GLY A 613 -23.07 -25.85 14.20
CA GLY A 613 -22.68 -25.20 15.45
C GLY A 613 -22.25 -23.76 15.40
N VAL A 614 -23.03 -22.83 14.80
CA VAL A 614 -23.12 -21.46 15.28
C VAL A 614 -24.57 -20.99 15.16
N SER A 615 -25.42 -21.47 16.04
CA SER A 615 -26.76 -20.93 16.24
C SER A 615 -27.24 -21.35 17.62
N ARG A 616 -26.75 -20.66 18.64
CA ARG A 616 -27.38 -20.55 19.95
C ARG A 616 -26.79 -19.36 20.68
N PHE A 617 -27.34 -18.20 20.41
CA PHE A 617 -27.44 -17.08 21.36
C PHE A 617 -28.27 -15.99 20.68
N LEU A 618 -29.57 -16.16 20.65
CA LEU A 618 -30.60 -15.14 20.58
C LEU A 618 -31.98 -15.84 20.52
N SER A 619 -32.43 -16.35 21.65
CA SER A 619 -33.85 -16.49 21.94
C SER A 619 -34.04 -16.81 23.43
N GLY A 620 -34.64 -15.90 24.13
CA GLY A 620 -35.09 -16.05 25.51
C GLY A 620 -34.97 -14.70 26.22
N SER A 621 -35.97 -14.00 26.62
CA SER A 621 -37.35 -14.35 26.92
C SER A 621 -38.14 -13.06 27.13
N ARG A 622 -39.26 -12.91 26.48
CA ARG A 622 -40.37 -12.12 27.04
C ARG A 622 -41.09 -12.99 28.04
N ARG A 623 -41.25 -12.49 29.28
CA ARG A 623 -42.39 -12.54 30.22
C ARG A 623 -41.89 -12.21 31.61
N ARG A 624 -42.20 -11.18 32.21
CA ARG A 624 -43.26 -10.41 32.85
C ARG A 624 -42.70 -9.08 33.34
#